data_8f2b26ce3510b53c1fcad6aa97ad4488
#
_entry.id   8f2b26ce3510b53c1fcad6aa97ad4488
#
_cell.length_a   1.000
_cell.length_b   1.000
_cell.length_c   1.000
_cell.angle_alpha   90.00
_cell.angle_beta   90.00
_cell.angle_gamma   90.00
#
_symmetry.space_group_name_H-M   'P 1'
#
loop_
_entity.id
_entity.type
_entity.pdbx_description
1 polymer ?
#
loop_
_entity_poly.entity_id
_entity_poly.type
_entity_poly.pdbx_seq_one_letter_code
_entity_poly.pdbx_strand_id
1 'polypeptide(L)'
;MNVIKKISLAAVSATALTSAAAAETELTMYYPIAVGGALTEVVDGIVADFEAANPDIKVNAIYSGNYDDTRVRALSALASGEPAQLAVMFSIDAYDLIEQDLIVAYEDIDGVNPDWLESFYPALMANGRIEGKTWGIPFQRSTIVAYYNKDQFRAAGLDPEAPPKTWDELISMGKALTNDDTYGLMIPSTGYPYWMFQALAIQNGKEVMSDDGLTTYFDDETVVDTLEFWQSLSQEHGIMPTGTVEWGTLRQAFLEGQTSMMWHSTGNLTAVKNNASFDFGVAELPANVRLGSPTGGGNFYVFKETSDEERAAAMKLIEFMTSPEQAAAWSIATGYMGVSPAAYETEALKSYTEEFPPALVARNQLENAVAEFSTFETARVREGLNNAIQAALTGTKSAEDALGEAQAAAVRLLRDYQ
;
A
#
# COMPACT_ATOMS: atom_id res chain seq x y z
N MET A 1 -15.16 -4.92 97.17
CA MET A 1 -14.74 -3.75 96.36
C MET A 1 -14.24 -4.24 95.05
N ASN A 2 -15.14 -4.34 94.01
CA ASN A 2 -14.83 -4.84 92.66
C ASN A 2 -14.75 -3.65 91.75
N VAL A 3 -13.55 -3.46 91.14
CA VAL A 3 -13.29 -2.44 90.13
C VAL A 3 -13.43 -3.12 88.76
N ILE A 4 -14.54 -2.74 88.05
CA ILE A 4 -14.76 -3.19 86.66
C ILE A 4 -14.01 -2.25 85.74
N LYS A 5 -12.98 -2.76 85.05
CA LYS A 5 -12.30 -2.06 83.96
C LYS A 5 -13.14 -2.16 82.68
N LYS A 6 -13.60 -1.01 82.16
CA LYS A 6 -14.22 -0.88 80.84
C LYS A 6 -13.11 -0.93 79.78
N ILE A 7 -13.13 -1.93 78.91
CA ILE A 7 -12.29 -2.01 77.70
C ILE A 7 -13.12 -1.37 76.57
N SER A 8 -12.64 -0.22 76.06
CA SER A 8 -13.22 0.42 74.89
C SER A 8 -12.63 -0.23 73.65
N LEU A 9 -13.47 -0.91 72.87
CA LEU A 9 -13.10 -1.47 71.54
C LEU A 9 -13.17 -0.34 70.52
N ALA A 10 -12.04 0.12 70.01
CA ALA A 10 -11.99 1.04 68.90
C ALA A 10 -12.15 0.23 67.60
N ALA A 11 -13.27 0.39 66.89
CA ALA A 11 -13.48 -0.18 65.57
C ALA A 11 -12.71 0.65 64.55
N VAL A 12 -11.65 0.07 64.01
CA VAL A 12 -10.94 0.61 62.83
C VAL A 12 -11.73 0.22 61.60
N SER A 13 -12.47 1.16 61.01
CA SER A 13 -13.10 1.00 59.70
C SER A 13 -12.01 1.06 58.62
N ALA A 14 -11.61 -0.07 58.08
CA ALA A 14 -10.81 -0.14 56.87
C ALA A 14 -11.71 0.20 55.70
N THR A 15 -11.58 1.41 55.16
CA THR A 15 -12.18 1.81 53.86
C THR A 15 -11.37 1.10 52.77
N ALA A 16 -11.90 0.00 52.26
CA ALA A 16 -11.37 -0.60 51.03
C ALA A 16 -11.64 0.36 49.88
N LEU A 17 -10.60 1.02 49.40
CA LEU A 17 -10.60 1.69 48.09
C LEU A 17 -10.66 0.57 47.03
N THR A 18 -11.84 0.19 46.61
CA THR A 18 -12.03 -0.52 45.35
C THR A 18 -11.70 0.47 44.26
N SER A 19 -10.47 0.42 43.71
CA SER A 19 -10.23 0.98 42.39
C SER A 19 -11.15 0.22 41.45
N ALA A 20 -12.19 0.87 40.93
CA ALA A 20 -12.87 0.35 39.76
C ALA A 20 -11.78 0.21 38.68
N ALA A 21 -11.43 -1.02 38.31
CA ALA A 21 -10.71 -1.23 37.08
C ALA A 21 -11.57 -0.60 35.99
N ALA A 22 -11.05 0.38 35.26
CA ALA A 22 -11.70 0.86 34.07
C ALA A 22 -11.96 -0.36 33.19
N ALA A 23 -13.12 -0.43 32.59
CA ALA A 23 -13.39 -1.50 31.62
C ALA A 23 -12.33 -1.42 30.52
N GLU A 24 -11.73 -2.55 30.20
CA GLU A 24 -10.76 -2.65 29.10
C GLU A 24 -11.49 -2.43 27.79
N THR A 25 -11.02 -1.48 26.96
CA THR A 25 -11.59 -1.24 25.63
C THR A 25 -10.98 -2.22 24.65
N GLU A 26 -11.80 -3.03 23.99
CA GLU A 26 -11.36 -3.99 22.98
C GLU A 26 -11.53 -3.43 21.58
N LEU A 27 -10.48 -3.50 20.76
CA LEU A 27 -10.48 -3.12 19.35
C LEU A 27 -10.25 -4.35 18.46
N THR A 28 -11.04 -4.52 17.43
CA THR A 28 -10.76 -5.45 16.33
C THR A 28 -10.27 -4.68 15.11
N MET A 29 -9.07 -5.01 14.64
CA MET A 29 -8.43 -4.43 13.46
C MET A 29 -8.18 -5.50 12.41
N TYR A 30 -8.80 -5.38 11.25
CA TYR A 30 -8.47 -6.22 10.09
C TYR A 30 -7.34 -5.60 9.28
N TYR A 31 -6.39 -6.43 8.80
CA TYR A 31 -5.30 -5.93 7.97
C TYR A 31 -4.86 -6.94 6.90
N PRO A 32 -4.39 -6.45 5.73
CA PRO A 32 -3.89 -7.28 4.62
C PRO A 32 -2.38 -7.47 4.70
N ILE A 33 -1.89 -8.48 3.95
CA ILE A 33 -0.51 -8.55 3.49
C ILE A 33 -0.53 -8.81 1.98
N ALA A 34 -0.13 -7.83 1.19
CA ALA A 34 -0.11 -7.90 -0.27
C ALA A 34 1.26 -8.27 -0.84
N VAL A 35 2.31 -8.25 -0.02
CA VAL A 35 3.69 -8.63 -0.36
C VAL A 35 4.16 -9.72 0.60
N GLY A 36 5.08 -10.57 0.19
CA GLY A 36 5.53 -11.63 1.08
C GLY A 36 6.51 -11.12 2.16
N GLY A 37 6.68 -11.90 3.22
CA GLY A 37 7.57 -11.63 4.34
C GLY A 37 6.89 -11.93 5.68
N ALA A 38 7.61 -11.70 6.79
CA ALA A 38 7.14 -11.91 8.16
C ALA A 38 6.36 -10.68 8.70
N LEU A 39 5.50 -10.08 7.88
CA LEU A 39 4.82 -8.82 8.23
C LEU A 39 3.80 -8.96 9.36
N THR A 40 3.23 -10.16 9.56
CA THR A 40 2.37 -10.42 10.72
C THR A 40 3.12 -10.26 12.03
N GLU A 41 4.36 -10.77 12.12
CA GLU A 41 5.20 -10.62 13.31
C GLU A 41 5.53 -9.14 13.60
N VAL A 42 5.68 -8.33 12.55
CA VAL A 42 5.92 -6.88 12.69
C VAL A 42 4.67 -6.18 13.23
N VAL A 43 3.48 -6.51 12.71
CA VAL A 43 2.21 -5.95 13.21
C VAL A 43 1.98 -6.38 14.67
N ASP A 44 2.19 -7.67 14.99
CA ASP A 44 2.04 -8.20 16.35
C ASP A 44 2.98 -7.48 17.33
N GLY A 45 4.22 -7.19 16.90
CA GLY A 45 5.18 -6.42 17.71
C GLY A 45 4.71 -4.99 17.98
N ILE A 46 4.22 -4.27 16.95
CA ILE A 46 3.71 -2.90 17.11
C ILE A 46 2.47 -2.89 18.02
N VAL A 47 1.57 -3.86 17.88
CA VAL A 47 0.40 -3.99 18.73
C VAL A 47 0.81 -4.25 20.19
N ALA A 48 1.78 -5.13 20.43
CA ALA A 48 2.27 -5.40 21.78
C ALA A 48 2.88 -4.14 22.44
N ASP A 49 3.64 -3.35 21.68
CA ASP A 49 4.21 -2.08 22.15
C ASP A 49 3.12 -1.06 22.47
N PHE A 50 2.08 -0.99 21.63
CA PHE A 50 0.91 -0.14 21.87
C PHE A 50 0.17 -0.52 23.14
N GLU A 51 -0.13 -1.80 23.34
CA GLU A 51 -0.83 -2.30 24.53
C GLU A 51 -0.01 -2.08 25.81
N ALA A 52 1.33 -2.21 25.73
CA ALA A 52 2.21 -1.91 26.85
C ALA A 52 2.17 -0.42 27.26
N ALA A 53 1.98 0.48 26.27
CA ALA A 53 1.83 1.92 26.49
C ALA A 53 0.40 2.31 26.90
N ASN A 54 -0.62 1.51 26.57
CA ASN A 54 -2.04 1.74 26.81
C ASN A 54 -2.71 0.49 27.43
N PRO A 55 -2.45 0.20 28.72
CA PRO A 55 -2.87 -1.05 29.35
C PRO A 55 -4.40 -1.20 29.52
N ASP A 56 -5.16 -0.14 29.26
CA ASP A 56 -6.62 -0.07 29.22
C ASP A 56 -7.22 -0.40 27.86
N ILE A 57 -6.38 -0.62 26.83
CA ILE A 57 -6.83 -0.96 25.46
C ILE A 57 -6.24 -2.30 25.05
N LYS A 58 -7.08 -3.17 24.48
CA LYS A 58 -6.68 -4.42 23.83
C LYS A 58 -6.95 -4.38 22.34
N VAL A 59 -6.04 -4.93 21.55
CA VAL A 59 -6.14 -4.93 20.09
C VAL A 59 -6.08 -6.35 19.56
N ASN A 60 -7.19 -6.80 19.00
CA ASN A 60 -7.27 -8.04 18.23
C ASN A 60 -6.94 -7.74 16.75
N ALA A 61 -5.66 -7.78 16.41
CA ALA A 61 -5.21 -7.56 15.03
C ALA A 61 -5.36 -8.87 14.22
N ILE A 62 -6.20 -8.84 13.18
CA ILE A 62 -6.56 -10.01 12.40
C ILE A 62 -6.00 -9.90 10.98
N TYR A 63 -4.98 -10.70 10.68
CA TYR A 63 -4.53 -10.90 9.31
C TYR A 63 -5.61 -11.55 8.46
N SER A 64 -5.93 -10.99 7.30
CA SER A 64 -7.11 -11.34 6.52
C SER A 64 -6.82 -11.66 5.05
N GLY A 65 -5.57 -11.96 4.70
CA GLY A 65 -5.19 -12.24 3.31
C GLY A 65 -4.68 -11.00 2.59
N ASN A 66 -5.02 -10.84 1.31
CA ASN A 66 -4.72 -9.64 0.54
C ASN A 66 -5.76 -8.53 0.80
N TYR A 67 -5.69 -7.42 0.04
CA TYR A 67 -6.62 -6.30 0.20
C TYR A 67 -8.08 -6.67 -0.09
N ASP A 68 -8.35 -7.42 -1.15
CA ASP A 68 -9.70 -7.84 -1.52
C ASP A 68 -10.27 -8.81 -0.47
N ASP A 69 -9.46 -9.76 0.04
CA ASP A 69 -9.84 -10.67 1.12
C ASP A 69 -10.16 -9.91 2.41
N THR A 70 -9.34 -8.90 2.74
CA THR A 70 -9.53 -8.06 3.95
C THR A 70 -10.81 -7.25 3.84
N ARG A 71 -11.08 -6.64 2.69
CA ARG A 71 -12.33 -5.92 2.44
C ARG A 71 -13.54 -6.83 2.64
N VAL A 72 -13.55 -7.99 1.97
CA VAL A 72 -14.67 -8.96 2.08
C VAL A 72 -14.87 -9.39 3.54
N ARG A 73 -13.78 -9.68 4.26
CA ARG A 73 -13.86 -10.12 5.65
C ARG A 73 -14.37 -9.03 6.59
N ALA A 74 -13.83 -7.81 6.49
CA ALA A 74 -14.25 -6.68 7.31
C ALA A 74 -15.72 -6.33 7.08
N LEU A 75 -16.15 -6.22 5.81
CA LEU A 75 -17.54 -5.91 5.48
C LEU A 75 -18.51 -7.03 5.89
N SER A 76 -18.09 -8.30 5.81
CA SER A 76 -18.90 -9.43 6.29
C SER A 76 -19.06 -9.42 7.79
N ALA A 77 -18.03 -9.06 8.56
CA ALA A 77 -18.09 -8.92 10.01
C ALA A 77 -19.07 -7.81 10.41
N LEU A 78 -18.97 -6.63 9.77
CA LEU A 78 -19.92 -5.54 9.98
C LEU A 78 -21.36 -5.96 9.68
N ALA A 79 -21.60 -6.64 8.56
CA ALA A 79 -22.93 -7.09 8.17
C ALA A 79 -23.53 -8.16 9.13
N SER A 80 -22.69 -8.94 9.82
CA SER A 80 -23.11 -9.93 10.82
C SER A 80 -23.26 -9.36 12.23
N GLY A 81 -22.95 -8.06 12.43
CA GLY A 81 -22.98 -7.40 13.73
C GLY A 81 -21.80 -7.78 14.63
N GLU A 82 -20.72 -8.28 14.07
CA GLU A 82 -19.45 -8.52 14.79
C GLU A 82 -18.68 -7.21 14.95
N PRO A 83 -17.97 -7.02 16.08
CA PRO A 83 -17.21 -5.80 16.28
C PRO A 83 -16.05 -5.69 15.28
N ALA A 84 -15.98 -4.57 14.61
CA ALA A 84 -14.86 -4.16 13.76
C ALA A 84 -14.76 -2.63 13.85
N GLN A 85 -13.80 -2.14 14.62
CA GLN A 85 -13.67 -0.70 14.87
C GLN A 85 -12.88 -0.03 13.76
N LEU A 86 -11.85 -0.73 13.25
CA LEU A 86 -11.00 -0.20 12.18
C LEU A 86 -10.47 -1.33 11.30
N ALA A 87 -10.02 -0.95 10.11
CA ALA A 87 -9.29 -1.85 9.22
C ALA A 87 -8.22 -1.09 8.43
N VAL A 88 -7.14 -1.78 8.07
CA VAL A 88 -6.27 -1.37 6.97
C VAL A 88 -6.86 -1.98 5.70
N MET A 89 -7.40 -1.15 4.82
CA MET A 89 -7.94 -1.59 3.55
C MET A 89 -7.25 -0.86 2.40
N PHE A 90 -7.55 -1.27 1.19
CA PHE A 90 -6.97 -0.67 0.00
C PHE A 90 -7.27 0.82 -0.03
N SER A 91 -6.27 1.65 -0.35
CA SER A 91 -6.45 3.10 -0.42
C SER A 91 -7.50 3.54 -1.44
N ILE A 92 -7.74 2.71 -2.45
CA ILE A 92 -8.71 2.95 -3.52
C ILE A 92 -10.15 2.56 -3.18
N ASP A 93 -10.37 1.92 -2.04
CA ASP A 93 -11.73 1.53 -1.59
C ASP A 93 -12.54 2.70 -1.03
N ALA A 94 -11.92 3.86 -0.81
CA ALA A 94 -12.52 5.00 -0.12
C ALA A 94 -13.87 5.43 -0.70
N TYR A 95 -13.99 5.54 -2.04
CA TYR A 95 -15.25 5.95 -2.69
C TYR A 95 -16.40 5.00 -2.37
N ASP A 96 -16.17 3.69 -2.50
CA ASP A 96 -17.19 2.66 -2.21
C ASP A 96 -17.56 2.64 -0.71
N LEU A 97 -16.60 2.86 0.19
CA LEU A 97 -16.84 2.87 1.63
C LEU A 97 -17.62 4.11 2.06
N ILE A 98 -17.36 5.27 1.46
CA ILE A 98 -18.09 6.52 1.70
C ILE A 98 -19.52 6.40 1.18
N GLU A 99 -19.70 5.93 -0.06
CA GLU A 99 -21.01 5.76 -0.69
C GLU A 99 -21.92 4.85 0.13
N GLN A 100 -21.36 3.75 0.66
CA GLN A 100 -22.08 2.80 1.51
C GLN A 100 -22.26 3.29 2.95
N ASP A 101 -21.79 4.50 3.30
CA ASP A 101 -21.88 5.11 4.62
C ASP A 101 -21.25 4.25 5.74
N LEU A 102 -20.13 3.55 5.44
CA LEU A 102 -19.50 2.57 6.32
C LEU A 102 -18.39 3.13 7.20
N ILE A 103 -17.79 4.26 6.82
CA ILE A 103 -16.65 4.86 7.50
C ILE A 103 -16.93 6.29 7.92
N VAL A 104 -16.13 6.80 8.85
CA VAL A 104 -16.20 8.19 9.30
C VAL A 104 -15.03 9.00 8.78
N ALA A 105 -15.26 10.28 8.48
CA ALA A 105 -14.17 11.21 8.19
C ALA A 105 -13.42 11.55 9.49
N TYR A 106 -12.11 11.65 9.42
CA TYR A 106 -11.27 11.93 10.58
C TYR A 106 -11.57 13.30 11.21
N GLU A 107 -11.96 14.29 10.43
CA GLU A 107 -12.38 15.61 10.91
C GLU A 107 -13.69 15.56 11.74
N ASP A 108 -14.48 14.51 11.58
CA ASP A 108 -15.75 14.32 12.33
C ASP A 108 -15.52 13.50 13.62
N ILE A 109 -14.28 13.11 13.95
CA ILE A 109 -13.91 12.40 15.16
C ILE A 109 -13.43 13.40 16.22
N ASP A 110 -14.06 13.39 17.38
CA ASP A 110 -13.72 14.29 18.49
C ASP A 110 -12.25 14.10 18.91
N GLY A 111 -11.53 15.23 19.02
CA GLY A 111 -10.15 15.27 19.51
C GLY A 111 -9.07 15.02 18.45
N VAL A 112 -9.42 14.77 17.20
CA VAL A 112 -8.44 14.66 16.10
C VAL A 112 -7.75 16.00 15.89
N ASN A 113 -6.41 15.96 15.89
CA ASN A 113 -5.59 17.15 15.68
C ASN A 113 -5.44 17.43 14.16
N PRO A 114 -5.90 18.58 13.63
CA PRO A 114 -5.73 18.93 12.24
C PRO A 114 -4.26 18.98 11.80
N ASP A 115 -3.33 19.40 12.66
CA ASP A 115 -1.91 19.45 12.35
C ASP A 115 -1.33 18.05 12.13
N TRP A 116 -1.87 17.02 12.80
CA TRP A 116 -1.49 15.64 12.56
C TRP A 116 -1.97 15.14 11.19
N LEU A 117 -3.18 15.49 10.76
CA LEU A 117 -3.67 15.17 9.41
C LEU A 117 -2.80 15.79 8.30
N GLU A 118 -2.21 16.96 8.55
CA GLU A 118 -1.31 17.65 7.61
C GLU A 118 0.17 17.19 7.73
N SER A 119 0.51 16.33 8.68
CA SER A 119 1.88 15.85 8.89
C SER A 119 2.34 14.78 7.90
N PHE A 120 1.42 14.16 7.17
CA PHE A 120 1.70 13.10 6.20
C PHE A 120 2.15 13.66 4.85
N TYR A 121 2.86 12.84 4.06
CA TYR A 121 3.16 13.21 2.68
C TYR A 121 1.89 13.43 1.86
N PRO A 122 1.70 14.58 1.20
CA PRO A 122 0.48 14.87 0.44
C PRO A 122 0.14 13.81 -0.62
N ALA A 123 1.17 13.28 -1.32
CA ALA A 123 0.98 12.23 -2.31
C ALA A 123 0.41 10.92 -1.71
N LEU A 124 0.71 10.61 -0.45
CA LEU A 124 0.18 9.43 0.24
C LEU A 124 -1.24 9.66 0.78
N MET A 125 -1.61 10.91 1.02
CA MET A 125 -2.96 11.31 1.45
C MET A 125 -3.95 11.40 0.29
N ALA A 126 -3.50 11.47 -0.96
CA ALA A 126 -4.33 11.78 -2.12
C ALA A 126 -5.54 10.84 -2.27
N ASN A 127 -5.36 9.52 -2.06
CA ASN A 127 -6.47 8.55 -2.09
C ASN A 127 -7.34 8.55 -0.81
N GLY A 128 -6.86 9.17 0.27
CA GLY A 128 -7.60 9.28 1.53
C GLY A 128 -8.41 10.57 1.67
N ARG A 129 -8.17 11.57 0.79
CA ARG A 129 -8.85 12.87 0.82
C ARG A 129 -9.87 12.97 -0.30
N ILE A 130 -11.14 12.96 0.04
CA ILE A 130 -12.26 13.01 -0.90
C ILE A 130 -13.23 14.10 -0.42
N GLU A 131 -13.64 14.98 -1.34
CA GLU A 131 -14.57 16.09 -1.08
C GLU A 131 -14.15 16.99 0.08
N GLY A 132 -12.86 17.21 0.24
CA GLY A 132 -12.29 18.10 1.26
C GLY A 132 -12.25 17.51 2.67
N LYS A 133 -12.54 16.23 2.84
CA LYS A 133 -12.42 15.49 4.09
C LYS A 133 -11.39 14.36 3.99
N THR A 134 -10.81 14.00 5.12
CA THR A 134 -9.88 12.86 5.26
C THR A 134 -10.64 11.63 5.71
N TRP A 135 -10.71 10.62 4.86
CA TRP A 135 -11.40 9.36 5.12
C TRP A 135 -10.45 8.20 5.42
N GLY A 136 -9.19 8.31 4.99
CA GLY A 136 -8.20 7.27 5.19
C GLY A 136 -6.84 7.84 5.56
N ILE A 137 -6.17 7.24 6.56
CA ILE A 137 -4.83 7.60 7.01
C ILE A 137 -3.81 6.62 6.43
N PRO A 138 -2.74 7.09 5.77
CA PRO A 138 -1.77 6.23 5.11
C PRO A 138 -0.99 5.36 6.11
N PHE A 139 -0.85 4.05 5.81
CA PHE A 139 -0.07 3.12 6.62
C PHE A 139 0.85 2.22 5.78
N GLN A 140 0.31 1.27 5.05
CA GLN A 140 1.08 0.35 4.18
C GLN A 140 1.25 0.98 2.80
N ARG A 141 1.99 2.10 2.71
CA ARG A 141 2.12 2.86 1.46
C ARG A 141 3.41 2.55 0.72
N SER A 142 3.30 2.44 -0.59
CA SER A 142 4.39 2.11 -1.50
C SER A 142 4.29 2.87 -2.82
N THR A 143 5.34 2.80 -3.61
CA THR A 143 5.34 3.09 -5.04
C THR A 143 5.93 1.90 -5.79
N ILE A 144 5.82 1.89 -7.10
CA ILE A 144 6.50 0.92 -7.95
C ILE A 144 7.93 1.40 -8.16
N VAL A 145 8.89 0.49 -8.01
CA VAL A 145 10.30 0.73 -8.31
C VAL A 145 10.86 -0.38 -9.19
N ALA A 146 11.95 -0.09 -9.89
CA ALA A 146 12.73 -1.07 -10.61
C ALA A 146 13.82 -1.65 -9.69
N TYR A 147 13.72 -2.93 -9.35
CA TYR A 147 14.83 -3.70 -8.78
C TYR A 147 15.66 -4.25 -9.91
N TYR A 148 17.00 -4.20 -9.82
CA TYR A 148 17.86 -4.74 -10.86
C TYR A 148 19.11 -5.44 -10.30
N ASN A 149 19.51 -6.51 -10.97
CA ASN A 149 20.66 -7.33 -10.59
C ASN A 149 21.95 -6.72 -11.17
N LYS A 150 22.74 -6.07 -10.34
CA LYS A 150 23.99 -5.40 -10.73
C LYS A 150 25.04 -6.38 -11.25
N ASP A 151 25.05 -7.63 -10.76
CA ASP A 151 26.01 -8.64 -11.24
C ASP A 151 25.68 -9.07 -12.67
N GLN A 152 24.38 -9.21 -13.02
CA GLN A 152 23.96 -9.48 -14.40
C GLN A 152 24.22 -8.28 -15.32
N PHE A 153 24.08 -7.04 -14.84
CA PHE A 153 24.49 -5.84 -15.59
C PHE A 153 25.97 -5.88 -15.93
N ARG A 154 26.84 -6.15 -14.94
CA ARG A 154 28.29 -6.30 -15.16
C ARG A 154 28.62 -7.42 -16.17
N ALA A 155 27.94 -8.56 -16.05
CA ALA A 155 28.13 -9.70 -16.95
C ALA A 155 27.74 -9.39 -18.41
N ALA A 156 26.71 -8.54 -18.60
CA ALA A 156 26.27 -8.05 -19.90
C ALA A 156 27.09 -6.85 -20.43
N GLY A 157 28.11 -6.39 -19.69
CA GLY A 157 28.93 -5.22 -20.05
C GLY A 157 28.24 -3.87 -19.86
N LEU A 158 27.17 -3.84 -19.09
CA LEU A 158 26.45 -2.61 -18.72
C LEU A 158 27.02 -2.02 -17.44
N ASP A 159 26.88 -0.69 -17.28
CA ASP A 159 27.24 -0.02 -16.04
C ASP A 159 26.20 -0.34 -14.95
N PRO A 160 26.59 -1.02 -13.85
CA PRO A 160 25.67 -1.39 -12.77
C PRO A 160 25.14 -0.19 -11.96
N GLU A 161 25.76 1.01 -12.11
CA GLU A 161 25.31 2.22 -11.44
C GLU A 161 24.44 3.12 -12.35
N ALA A 162 24.18 2.69 -13.58
CA ALA A 162 23.37 3.39 -14.56
C ALA A 162 22.18 2.54 -15.05
N PRO A 163 21.14 2.31 -14.22
CA PRO A 163 19.92 1.66 -14.65
C PRO A 163 19.19 2.50 -15.73
N PRO A 164 18.31 1.89 -16.54
CA PRO A 164 17.62 2.60 -17.62
C PRO A 164 16.78 3.75 -17.08
N LYS A 165 16.82 4.91 -17.75
CA LYS A 165 16.07 6.13 -17.43
C LYS A 165 14.96 6.42 -18.43
N THR A 166 15.03 5.81 -19.61
CA THR A 166 14.05 5.96 -20.68
C THR A 166 13.55 4.60 -21.15
N TRP A 167 12.39 4.57 -21.81
CA TRP A 167 11.88 3.33 -22.41
C TRP A 167 12.82 2.77 -23.48
N ASP A 168 13.50 3.62 -24.26
CA ASP A 168 14.49 3.19 -25.24
C ASP A 168 15.70 2.51 -24.56
N GLU A 169 16.18 3.09 -23.45
CA GLU A 169 17.24 2.47 -22.64
C GLU A 169 16.76 1.16 -22.01
N LEU A 170 15.52 1.09 -21.53
CA LEU A 170 14.91 -0.12 -20.98
C LEU A 170 14.92 -1.26 -22.01
N ILE A 171 14.50 -0.97 -23.26
CA ILE A 171 14.52 -1.94 -24.35
C ILE A 171 15.95 -2.36 -24.70
N SER A 172 16.84 -1.38 -24.85
CA SER A 172 18.23 -1.65 -25.24
C SER A 172 18.98 -2.49 -24.21
N MET A 173 18.89 -2.10 -22.93
CA MET A 173 19.51 -2.84 -21.82
C MET A 173 18.81 -4.19 -21.60
N GLY A 174 17.47 -4.22 -21.69
CA GLY A 174 16.70 -5.46 -21.60
C GLY A 174 17.15 -6.51 -22.62
N LYS A 175 17.40 -6.09 -23.87
CA LYS A 175 17.95 -6.99 -24.92
C LYS A 175 19.35 -7.49 -24.59
N ALA A 176 20.21 -6.64 -24.03
CA ALA A 176 21.56 -7.04 -23.62
C ALA A 176 21.57 -8.01 -22.43
N LEU A 177 20.56 -7.93 -21.58
CA LEU A 177 20.41 -8.75 -20.37
C LEU A 177 19.69 -10.07 -20.63
N THR A 178 18.88 -10.16 -21.71
CA THR A 178 18.10 -11.36 -22.02
C THR A 178 18.99 -12.44 -22.64
N ASN A 179 18.87 -13.67 -22.15
CA ASN A 179 19.52 -14.87 -22.66
C ASN A 179 18.59 -16.10 -22.50
N ASP A 180 19.12 -17.31 -22.74
CA ASP A 180 18.30 -18.55 -22.69
C ASP A 180 17.68 -18.83 -21.30
N ASP A 181 18.30 -18.35 -20.20
CA ASP A 181 17.90 -18.62 -18.82
C ASP A 181 17.30 -17.41 -18.10
N THR A 182 17.42 -16.20 -18.67
CA THR A 182 17.10 -14.94 -18.00
C THR A 182 16.39 -13.97 -18.94
N TYR A 183 15.29 -13.40 -18.50
CA TYR A 183 14.66 -12.25 -19.14
C TYR A 183 15.30 -10.94 -18.66
N GLY A 184 15.40 -9.95 -19.55
CA GLY A 184 15.93 -8.63 -19.19
C GLY A 184 15.02 -7.88 -18.23
N LEU A 185 13.70 -8.13 -18.34
CA LEU A 185 12.68 -7.45 -17.53
C LEU A 185 11.50 -8.39 -17.24
N MET A 186 10.91 -8.27 -16.08
CA MET A 186 9.57 -8.76 -15.79
C MET A 186 8.73 -7.69 -15.06
N ILE A 187 7.51 -7.46 -15.59
CA ILE A 187 6.47 -6.60 -14.99
C ILE A 187 5.29 -7.50 -14.67
N PRO A 188 4.77 -7.53 -13.43
CA PRO A 188 3.67 -8.41 -13.07
C PRO A 188 2.37 -7.97 -13.75
N SER A 189 1.67 -8.91 -14.36
CA SER A 189 0.40 -8.72 -15.06
C SER A 189 -0.77 -9.47 -14.46
N THR A 190 -0.56 -10.04 -13.25
CA THR A 190 -1.63 -10.54 -12.36
C THR A 190 -1.57 -9.83 -11.01
N GLY A 191 -2.54 -10.06 -10.14
CA GLY A 191 -2.65 -9.37 -8.85
C GLY A 191 -3.06 -7.90 -9.02
N TYR A 192 -2.15 -7.05 -9.42
CA TYR A 192 -2.39 -5.61 -9.56
C TYR A 192 -1.95 -5.07 -10.95
N PRO A 193 -2.40 -5.64 -12.08
CA PRO A 193 -1.95 -5.21 -13.41
C PRO A 193 -2.35 -3.78 -13.73
N TYR A 194 -3.54 -3.31 -13.29
CA TYR A 194 -3.96 -1.91 -13.44
C TYR A 194 -2.96 -0.92 -12.85
N TRP A 195 -2.31 -1.27 -11.71
CA TRP A 195 -1.35 -0.41 -11.02
C TRP A 195 -0.05 -0.27 -11.82
N MET A 196 0.46 -1.38 -12.39
CA MET A 196 1.60 -1.37 -13.31
C MET A 196 1.28 -0.60 -14.58
N PHE A 197 0.07 -0.80 -15.14
CA PHE A 197 -0.40 -0.12 -16.32
C PHE A 197 -0.55 1.39 -16.09
N GLN A 198 -1.10 1.79 -14.95
CA GLN A 198 -1.18 3.21 -14.57
C GLN A 198 0.21 3.86 -14.54
N ALA A 199 1.22 3.19 -14.01
CA ALA A 199 2.59 3.71 -14.03
C ALA A 199 3.11 3.94 -15.46
N LEU A 200 2.89 2.98 -16.35
CA LEU A 200 3.26 3.11 -17.76
C LEU A 200 2.50 4.25 -18.45
N ALA A 201 1.19 4.39 -18.19
CA ALA A 201 0.38 5.46 -18.78
C ALA A 201 0.85 6.85 -18.30
N ILE A 202 1.15 7.01 -17.00
CA ILE A 202 1.72 8.24 -16.46
C ILE A 202 3.04 8.58 -17.14
N GLN A 203 3.93 7.60 -17.30
CA GLN A 203 5.23 7.77 -17.94
C GLN A 203 5.08 8.14 -19.42
N ASN A 204 4.01 7.70 -20.07
CA ASN A 204 3.64 8.08 -21.43
C ASN A 204 2.90 9.42 -21.52
N GLY A 205 2.68 10.10 -20.38
CA GLY A 205 2.13 11.45 -20.31
C GLY A 205 0.60 11.54 -20.18
N LYS A 206 -0.08 10.41 -19.86
CA LYS A 206 -1.54 10.40 -19.71
C LYS A 206 -1.97 9.71 -18.41
N GLU A 207 -2.90 10.34 -17.71
CA GLU A 207 -3.63 9.68 -16.62
C GLU A 207 -4.71 8.74 -17.18
N VAL A 208 -4.99 7.65 -16.49
CA VAL A 208 -6.04 6.69 -16.89
C VAL A 208 -7.44 7.13 -16.43
N MET A 209 -7.51 8.17 -15.60
CA MET A 209 -8.74 8.63 -14.95
C MET A 209 -8.61 10.11 -14.55
N SER A 210 -9.75 10.79 -14.39
CA SER A 210 -9.84 12.14 -13.82
C SER A 210 -9.61 12.14 -12.29
N ASP A 211 -9.17 13.28 -11.76
CA ASP A 211 -8.87 13.45 -10.32
C ASP A 211 -10.10 13.28 -9.42
N ASP A 212 -11.30 13.54 -9.94
CA ASP A 212 -12.57 13.38 -9.22
C ASP A 212 -13.13 11.96 -9.23
N GLY A 213 -12.42 11.02 -9.87
CA GLY A 213 -12.84 9.62 -9.93
C GLY A 213 -14.06 9.33 -10.81
N LEU A 214 -14.51 10.29 -11.65
CA LEU A 214 -15.76 10.17 -12.40
C LEU A 214 -15.58 9.82 -13.89
N THR A 215 -14.40 10.08 -14.45
CA THR A 215 -14.15 9.90 -15.89
C THR A 215 -12.91 9.03 -16.11
N THR A 216 -13.08 7.92 -16.80
CA THR A 216 -11.97 7.07 -17.26
C THR A 216 -11.52 7.45 -18.66
N TYR A 217 -10.25 7.19 -18.98
CA TYR A 217 -9.60 7.50 -20.26
C TYR A 217 -8.97 6.25 -20.90
N PHE A 218 -9.58 5.07 -20.73
CA PHE A 218 -8.98 3.81 -21.17
C PHE A 218 -8.84 3.71 -22.68
N ASP A 219 -9.75 4.33 -23.45
CA ASP A 219 -9.73 4.36 -24.92
C ASP A 219 -9.04 5.60 -25.52
N ASP A 220 -8.37 6.42 -24.69
CA ASP A 220 -7.50 7.50 -25.17
C ASP A 220 -6.32 6.90 -25.96
N GLU A 221 -5.98 7.47 -27.11
CA GLU A 221 -4.91 6.99 -28.00
C GLU A 221 -3.58 6.75 -27.25
N THR A 222 -3.19 7.68 -26.36
CA THR A 222 -1.96 7.55 -25.56
C THR A 222 -2.02 6.37 -24.57
N VAL A 223 -3.20 6.07 -24.03
CA VAL A 223 -3.41 4.94 -23.11
C VAL A 223 -3.37 3.62 -23.89
N VAL A 224 -3.96 3.59 -25.09
CA VAL A 224 -3.88 2.43 -25.99
C VAL A 224 -2.43 2.17 -26.39
N ASP A 225 -1.70 3.19 -26.87
CA ASP A 225 -0.28 3.11 -27.22
C ASP A 225 0.57 2.59 -26.04
N THR A 226 0.19 2.93 -24.81
CA THR A 226 0.87 2.44 -23.60
C THR A 226 0.70 0.93 -23.41
N LEU A 227 -0.48 0.39 -23.67
CA LEU A 227 -0.71 -1.05 -23.57
C LEU A 227 -0.01 -1.80 -24.72
N GLU A 228 0.02 -1.22 -25.92
CA GLU A 228 0.79 -1.74 -27.06
C GLU A 228 2.29 -1.74 -26.75
N PHE A 229 2.80 -0.69 -26.11
CA PHE A 229 4.19 -0.68 -25.62
C PHE A 229 4.45 -1.83 -24.64
N TRP A 230 3.61 -2.06 -23.64
CA TRP A 230 3.77 -3.18 -22.72
C TRP A 230 3.76 -4.53 -23.46
N GLN A 231 2.85 -4.74 -24.39
CA GLN A 231 2.84 -5.94 -25.26
C GLN A 231 4.14 -6.10 -26.05
N SER A 232 4.68 -5.01 -26.61
CA SER A 232 5.88 -5.04 -27.43
C SER A 232 7.13 -5.55 -26.70
N LEU A 233 7.20 -5.34 -25.37
CA LEU A 233 8.33 -5.80 -24.54
C LEU A 233 8.53 -7.33 -24.64
N SER A 234 7.46 -8.10 -24.79
CA SER A 234 7.51 -9.54 -24.99
C SER A 234 7.44 -9.94 -26.47
N GLN A 235 6.50 -9.36 -27.25
CA GLN A 235 6.18 -9.85 -28.58
C GLN A 235 7.17 -9.38 -29.66
N GLU A 236 7.68 -8.15 -29.52
CA GLU A 236 8.59 -7.55 -30.49
C GLU A 236 10.02 -7.53 -30.00
N HIS A 237 10.23 -7.16 -28.73
CA HIS A 237 11.56 -6.97 -28.18
C HIS A 237 12.11 -8.23 -27.50
N GLY A 238 11.27 -9.17 -27.10
CA GLY A 238 11.65 -10.44 -26.48
C GLY A 238 12.36 -10.30 -25.13
N ILE A 239 12.22 -9.16 -24.45
CA ILE A 239 12.89 -8.89 -23.17
C ILE A 239 12.07 -9.34 -21.95
N MET A 240 10.79 -9.68 -22.17
CA MET A 240 9.86 -10.22 -21.19
C MET A 240 9.31 -11.59 -21.65
N PRO A 241 8.87 -12.46 -20.74
CA PRO A 241 8.14 -13.66 -21.12
C PRO A 241 6.82 -13.29 -21.81
N THR A 242 6.36 -14.17 -22.72
CA THR A 242 5.02 -14.08 -23.30
C THR A 242 3.96 -14.55 -22.30
N GLY A 243 2.74 -13.99 -22.35
CA GLY A 243 1.65 -14.31 -21.45
C GLY A 243 1.68 -13.50 -20.17
N THR A 244 1.23 -14.09 -19.07
CA THR A 244 1.11 -13.41 -17.78
C THR A 244 2.34 -13.63 -16.89
N VAL A 245 2.67 -12.61 -16.11
CA VAL A 245 3.69 -12.65 -15.06
C VAL A 245 2.99 -12.54 -13.70
N GLU A 246 3.21 -13.54 -12.85
CA GLU A 246 2.52 -13.64 -11.57
C GLU A 246 3.12 -12.71 -10.50
N TRP A 247 2.27 -11.88 -9.88
CA TRP A 247 2.66 -10.98 -8.80
C TRP A 247 3.34 -11.71 -7.64
N GLY A 248 2.74 -12.80 -7.17
CA GLY A 248 3.19 -13.49 -5.96
C GLY A 248 4.53 -14.21 -6.10
N THR A 249 4.93 -14.60 -7.31
CA THR A 249 6.16 -15.37 -7.58
C THR A 249 7.28 -14.54 -8.21
N LEU A 250 7.00 -13.32 -8.68
CA LEU A 250 7.99 -12.51 -9.39
C LEU A 250 9.22 -12.19 -8.53
N ARG A 251 9.05 -11.87 -7.25
CA ARG A 251 10.19 -11.66 -6.35
C ARG A 251 11.11 -12.89 -6.28
N GLN A 252 10.54 -14.09 -6.24
CA GLN A 252 11.33 -15.32 -6.23
C GLN A 252 12.08 -15.51 -7.55
N ALA A 253 11.44 -15.26 -8.69
CA ALA A 253 12.09 -15.28 -10.00
C ALA A 253 13.28 -14.31 -10.08
N PHE A 254 13.16 -13.11 -9.50
CA PHE A 254 14.25 -12.15 -9.41
C PHE A 254 15.40 -12.66 -8.52
N LEU A 255 15.08 -13.20 -7.33
CA LEU A 255 16.08 -13.76 -6.40
C LEU A 255 16.82 -14.97 -6.98
N GLU A 256 16.18 -15.74 -7.86
CA GLU A 256 16.75 -16.87 -8.59
C GLU A 256 17.50 -16.46 -9.88
N GLY A 257 17.51 -15.17 -10.21
CA GLY A 257 18.19 -14.63 -11.40
C GLY A 257 17.48 -14.89 -12.72
N GLN A 258 16.20 -15.31 -12.71
CA GLN A 258 15.38 -15.55 -13.89
C GLN A 258 14.97 -14.25 -14.60
N THR A 259 15.11 -13.12 -13.94
CA THR A 259 14.97 -11.78 -14.54
C THR A 259 16.05 -10.84 -14.01
N SER A 260 16.59 -10.02 -14.89
CA SER A 260 17.62 -9.02 -14.54
C SER A 260 17.02 -7.75 -13.94
N MET A 261 15.83 -7.40 -14.35
CA MET A 261 15.06 -6.26 -13.82
C MET A 261 13.64 -6.72 -13.46
N MET A 262 13.15 -6.24 -12.33
CA MET A 262 11.81 -6.51 -11.84
C MET A 262 11.15 -5.19 -11.43
N TRP A 263 9.98 -4.89 -11.99
CA TRP A 263 9.15 -3.82 -11.44
C TRP A 263 8.25 -4.38 -10.35
N HIS A 264 8.32 -3.80 -9.17
CA HIS A 264 7.49 -4.28 -8.06
C HIS A 264 7.32 -3.20 -6.99
N SER A 265 6.39 -3.44 -6.06
CA SER A 265 6.19 -2.60 -4.88
C SER A 265 7.46 -2.51 -4.04
N THR A 266 7.72 -1.31 -3.48
CA THR A 266 8.76 -1.11 -2.45
C THR A 266 8.53 -1.94 -1.19
N GLY A 267 7.31 -2.39 -0.91
CA GLY A 267 7.03 -3.34 0.17
C GLY A 267 7.79 -4.68 0.09
N ASN A 268 8.46 -4.96 -1.04
CA ASN A 268 9.38 -6.11 -1.18
C ASN A 268 10.84 -5.79 -0.81
N LEU A 269 11.19 -4.52 -0.56
CA LEU A 269 12.57 -4.09 -0.48
C LEU A 269 13.37 -4.83 0.60
N THR A 270 12.85 -4.91 1.81
CA THR A 270 13.53 -5.61 2.91
C THR A 270 13.62 -7.12 2.66
N ALA A 271 12.57 -7.71 2.06
CA ALA A 271 12.62 -9.12 1.67
C ALA A 271 13.67 -9.40 0.58
N VAL A 272 13.82 -8.52 -0.40
CA VAL A 272 14.89 -8.59 -1.42
C VAL A 272 16.25 -8.41 -0.76
N LYS A 273 16.43 -7.37 0.07
CA LYS A 273 17.69 -7.11 0.80
C LYS A 273 18.17 -8.32 1.59
N ASN A 274 17.24 -8.99 2.28
CA ASN A 274 17.58 -10.11 3.18
C ASN A 274 17.83 -11.44 2.44
N ASN A 275 17.36 -11.60 1.19
CA ASN A 275 17.40 -12.87 0.47
C ASN A 275 18.20 -12.83 -0.82
N ALA A 276 18.55 -11.66 -1.35
CA ALA A 276 19.41 -11.59 -2.54
C ALA A 276 20.83 -12.09 -2.24
N SER A 277 21.32 -13.02 -3.07
CA SER A 277 22.68 -13.54 -3.01
C SER A 277 23.64 -12.81 -3.95
N PHE A 278 23.19 -11.73 -4.58
CA PHE A 278 23.90 -10.90 -5.54
C PHE A 278 23.76 -9.43 -5.18
N ASP A 279 24.63 -8.59 -5.74
CA ASP A 279 24.53 -7.14 -5.62
C ASP A 279 23.35 -6.63 -6.45
N PHE A 280 22.45 -5.85 -5.84
CA PHE A 280 21.29 -5.32 -6.51
C PHE A 280 21.15 -3.81 -6.31
N GLY A 281 20.44 -3.18 -7.22
CA GLY A 281 20.06 -1.79 -7.13
C GLY A 281 18.53 -1.63 -7.15
N VAL A 282 18.10 -0.45 -6.74
CA VAL A 282 16.72 0.02 -6.88
C VAL A 282 16.75 1.37 -7.56
N ALA A 283 15.87 1.56 -8.53
CA ALA A 283 15.77 2.80 -9.28
C ALA A 283 14.31 3.23 -9.44
N GLU A 284 14.11 4.51 -9.71
CA GLU A 284 12.84 5.00 -10.24
C GLU A 284 12.54 4.33 -11.59
N LEU A 285 11.27 4.25 -11.94
CA LEU A 285 10.88 3.68 -13.23
C LEU A 285 11.33 4.58 -14.40
N PRO A 286 11.79 3.99 -15.52
CA PRO A 286 12.17 4.76 -16.70
C PRO A 286 10.96 5.45 -17.32
N ALA A 287 11.17 6.64 -17.87
CA ALA A 287 10.13 7.46 -18.48
C ALA A 287 10.13 7.40 -20.02
N ASN A 288 8.97 7.63 -20.64
CA ASN A 288 8.89 8.04 -22.04
C ASN A 288 8.79 9.57 -22.13
N VAL A 289 7.70 10.14 -21.63
CA VAL A 289 7.42 11.58 -21.66
C VAL A 289 7.75 12.26 -20.36
N ARG A 290 7.41 11.62 -19.22
CA ARG A 290 7.70 12.14 -17.87
C ARG A 290 8.00 11.03 -16.87
N LEU A 291 8.68 11.37 -15.80
CA LEU A 291 8.78 10.50 -14.62
C LEU A 291 7.41 10.39 -13.94
N GLY A 292 7.15 9.27 -13.30
CA GLY A 292 5.94 9.09 -12.51
C GLY A 292 5.68 7.62 -12.14
N SER A 293 5.03 7.48 -10.99
CA SER A 293 4.52 6.20 -10.48
C SER A 293 3.27 6.51 -9.67
N PRO A 294 2.21 5.69 -9.73
CA PRO A 294 1.13 5.83 -8.77
C PRO A 294 1.65 5.41 -7.38
N THR A 295 1.13 6.08 -6.35
CA THR A 295 1.22 5.53 -4.99
C THR A 295 0.36 4.27 -4.94
N GLY A 296 0.56 3.43 -3.93
CA GLY A 296 -0.24 2.22 -3.76
C GLY A 296 -0.25 1.76 -2.32
N GLY A 297 -1.15 0.83 -2.01
CA GLY A 297 -1.19 0.21 -0.70
C GLY A 297 -2.40 0.59 0.15
N GLY A 298 -2.30 0.44 1.47
CA GLY A 298 -3.42 0.53 2.39
C GLY A 298 -3.43 1.77 3.27
N ASN A 299 -4.66 2.18 3.59
CA ASN A 299 -4.96 3.21 4.57
C ASN A 299 -5.72 2.60 5.76
N PHE A 300 -5.61 3.21 6.93
CA PHE A 300 -6.53 2.99 8.04
C PHE A 300 -7.88 3.65 7.75
N TYR A 301 -8.94 2.91 7.98
CA TYR A 301 -10.32 3.38 7.99
C TYR A 301 -10.96 3.06 9.33
N VAL A 302 -11.72 4.00 9.89
CA VAL A 302 -12.52 3.82 11.11
C VAL A 302 -13.97 3.61 10.71
N PHE A 303 -14.57 2.51 11.17
CA PHE A 303 -15.96 2.20 10.83
C PHE A 303 -16.97 3.06 11.60
N LYS A 304 -18.08 3.40 10.94
CA LYS A 304 -19.07 4.33 11.43
C LYS A 304 -19.80 3.85 12.69
N GLU A 305 -20.06 2.53 12.78
CA GLU A 305 -20.79 1.93 13.91
C GLU A 305 -19.93 1.77 15.18
N THR A 306 -18.68 2.23 15.16
CA THR A 306 -17.77 2.26 16.32
C THR A 306 -18.30 3.26 17.35
N SER A 307 -18.37 2.87 18.63
CA SER A 307 -18.75 3.78 19.72
C SER A 307 -17.71 4.89 19.93
N ASP A 308 -18.08 5.98 20.58
CA ASP A 308 -17.16 7.12 20.81
C ASP A 308 -15.93 6.70 21.64
N GLU A 309 -16.08 5.79 22.61
CA GLU A 309 -14.99 5.25 23.42
C GLU A 309 -14.03 4.39 22.58
N GLU A 310 -14.57 3.46 21.81
CA GLU A 310 -13.77 2.61 20.90
C GLU A 310 -13.13 3.45 19.80
N ARG A 311 -13.82 4.47 19.30
CA ARG A 311 -13.29 5.40 18.29
C ARG A 311 -12.10 6.20 18.83
N ALA A 312 -12.18 6.68 20.07
CA ALA A 312 -11.06 7.34 20.73
C ALA A 312 -9.88 6.40 20.94
N ALA A 313 -10.13 5.12 21.28
CA ALA A 313 -9.10 4.10 21.39
C ALA A 313 -8.49 3.74 20.02
N ALA A 314 -9.30 3.63 18.96
CA ALA A 314 -8.84 3.40 17.60
C ALA A 314 -7.96 4.56 17.11
N MET A 315 -8.31 5.79 17.42
CA MET A 315 -7.48 6.96 17.10
C MET A 315 -6.11 6.89 17.78
N LYS A 316 -6.05 6.54 19.08
CA LYS A 316 -4.75 6.34 19.77
C LYS A 316 -3.88 5.29 19.09
N LEU A 317 -4.50 4.18 18.64
CA LEU A 317 -3.79 3.12 17.91
C LEU A 317 -3.26 3.64 16.57
N ILE A 318 -4.09 4.32 15.77
CA ILE A 318 -3.70 4.87 14.47
C ILE A 318 -2.57 5.90 14.63
N GLU A 319 -2.70 6.85 15.56
CA GLU A 319 -1.67 7.83 15.86
C GLU A 319 -0.36 7.17 16.32
N PHE A 320 -0.44 6.11 17.13
CA PHE A 320 0.73 5.35 17.54
C PHE A 320 1.39 4.64 16.36
N MET A 321 0.63 3.89 15.56
CA MET A 321 1.16 3.13 14.41
C MET A 321 1.72 4.04 13.31
N THR A 322 1.26 5.29 13.22
CA THR A 322 1.72 6.29 12.25
C THR A 322 2.68 7.32 12.84
N SER A 323 3.04 7.19 14.13
CA SER A 323 4.05 8.04 14.75
C SER A 323 5.38 7.94 13.98
N PRO A 324 6.23 8.98 14.02
CA PRO A 324 7.50 8.96 13.30
C PRO A 324 8.34 7.72 13.60
N GLU A 325 8.42 7.30 14.85
CA GLU A 325 9.21 6.15 15.30
C GLU A 325 8.63 4.82 14.78
N GLN A 326 7.31 4.63 14.85
CA GLN A 326 6.67 3.41 14.36
C GLN A 326 6.66 3.36 12.84
N ALA A 327 6.43 4.48 12.16
CA ALA A 327 6.52 4.57 10.70
C ALA A 327 7.95 4.30 10.20
N ALA A 328 8.97 4.74 10.94
CA ALA A 328 10.37 4.42 10.65
C ALA A 328 10.67 2.92 10.86
N ALA A 329 10.24 2.34 11.98
CA ALA A 329 10.41 0.93 12.28
C ALA A 329 9.71 0.04 11.23
N TRP A 330 8.46 0.40 10.86
CA TRP A 330 7.71 -0.26 9.80
C TRP A 330 8.45 -0.20 8.45
N SER A 331 8.96 0.98 8.07
CA SER A 331 9.71 1.16 6.82
C SER A 331 10.95 0.27 6.77
N ILE A 332 11.74 0.24 7.83
CA ILE A 332 12.95 -0.58 7.94
C ILE A 332 12.62 -2.07 7.86
N ALA A 333 11.58 -2.50 8.58
CA ALA A 333 11.21 -3.92 8.66
C ALA A 333 10.62 -4.46 7.36
N THR A 334 9.97 -3.63 6.54
CA THR A 334 9.15 -4.08 5.42
C THR A 334 9.62 -3.58 4.06
N GLY A 335 10.10 -2.33 4.00
CA GLY A 335 10.36 -1.60 2.76
C GLY A 335 9.19 -0.74 2.28
N TYR A 336 8.03 -0.77 2.96
CA TYR A 336 7.02 0.28 2.79
C TYR A 336 7.59 1.63 3.20
N MET A 337 7.04 2.72 2.69
CA MET A 337 7.53 4.06 3.01
C MET A 337 7.17 4.48 4.43
N GLY A 338 8.04 5.24 5.08
CA GLY A 338 7.65 6.09 6.19
C GLY A 338 6.63 7.12 5.70
N VAL A 339 5.45 7.15 6.32
CA VAL A 339 4.30 7.90 5.79
C VAL A 339 4.37 9.41 6.00
N SER A 340 5.36 9.88 6.76
CA SER A 340 5.55 11.31 7.05
C SER A 340 7.02 11.75 6.89
N PRO A 341 7.29 13.03 6.59
CA PRO A 341 8.66 13.57 6.61
C PRO A 341 9.38 13.31 7.94
N ALA A 342 8.66 13.43 9.07
CA ALA A 342 9.20 13.22 10.40
C ALA A 342 9.74 11.79 10.62
N ALA A 343 9.18 10.76 9.96
CA ALA A 343 9.71 9.40 10.03
C ALA A 343 11.16 9.33 9.52
N TYR A 344 11.49 10.05 8.45
CA TYR A 344 12.83 10.10 7.87
C TYR A 344 13.82 10.97 8.66
N GLU A 345 13.35 11.75 9.63
CA GLU A 345 14.19 12.52 10.56
C GLU A 345 14.53 11.75 11.85
N THR A 346 13.90 10.57 12.06
CA THR A 346 14.26 9.69 13.17
C THR A 346 15.68 9.16 13.00
N GLU A 347 16.41 8.99 14.11
CA GLU A 347 17.79 8.48 14.08
C GLU A 347 17.85 7.09 13.41
N ALA A 348 16.86 6.22 13.69
CA ALA A 348 16.82 4.86 13.15
C ALA A 348 16.70 4.84 11.62
N LEU A 349 15.72 5.56 11.03
CA LEU A 349 15.51 5.53 9.58
C LEU A 349 16.60 6.33 8.85
N LYS A 350 17.11 7.40 9.46
CA LYS A 350 18.22 8.20 8.93
C LYS A 350 19.49 7.35 8.78
N SER A 351 19.91 6.69 9.86
CA SER A 351 21.06 5.75 9.82
C SER A 351 20.83 4.62 8.81
N TYR A 352 19.64 4.03 8.80
CA TYR A 352 19.31 2.96 7.86
C TYR A 352 19.42 3.40 6.40
N THR A 353 18.94 4.59 6.06
CA THR A 353 18.98 5.10 4.67
C THR A 353 20.37 5.58 4.26
N GLU A 354 21.23 5.99 5.20
CA GLU A 354 22.64 6.26 4.94
C GLU A 354 23.42 4.98 4.62
N GLU A 355 23.14 3.89 5.34
CA GLU A 355 23.76 2.57 5.10
C GLU A 355 23.17 1.85 3.89
N PHE A 356 21.89 2.09 3.58
CA PHE A 356 21.15 1.44 2.51
C PHE A 356 20.32 2.46 1.69
N PRO A 357 20.98 3.26 0.83
CA PRO A 357 20.33 4.30 0.01
C PRO A 357 19.15 3.84 -0.85
N PRO A 358 19.03 2.57 -1.31
CA PRO A 358 17.86 2.09 -2.02
C PRO A 358 16.54 2.31 -1.28
N ALA A 359 16.53 2.39 0.05
CA ALA A 359 15.35 2.70 0.84
C ALA A 359 14.78 4.12 0.62
N LEU A 360 15.54 5.02 0.01
CA LEU A 360 15.09 6.39 -0.30
C LEU A 360 14.40 6.52 -1.65
N VAL A 361 14.54 5.54 -2.55
CA VAL A 361 14.05 5.68 -3.94
C VAL A 361 12.55 5.94 -3.98
N ALA A 362 11.76 5.17 -3.24
CA ALA A 362 10.30 5.37 -3.17
C ALA A 362 9.91 6.74 -2.63
N ARG A 363 10.58 7.20 -1.57
CA ARG A 363 10.34 8.53 -1.02
C ARG A 363 10.69 9.63 -2.02
N ASN A 364 11.82 9.51 -2.70
CA ASN A 364 12.29 10.54 -3.61
C ASN A 364 11.37 10.68 -4.82
N GLN A 365 10.76 9.59 -5.30
CA GLN A 365 9.81 9.68 -6.41
C GLN A 365 8.42 10.20 -6.04
N LEU A 366 8.12 10.47 -4.75
CA LEU A 366 6.86 11.10 -4.33
C LEU A 366 6.65 12.49 -4.97
N GLU A 367 7.72 13.17 -5.34
CA GLU A 367 7.68 14.44 -6.09
C GLU A 367 6.95 14.30 -7.43
N ASN A 368 7.06 13.13 -8.08
CA ASN A 368 6.44 12.81 -9.35
C ASN A 368 5.29 11.78 -9.23
N ALA A 369 4.92 11.43 -8.01
CA ALA A 369 3.87 10.45 -7.78
C ALA A 369 2.48 11.04 -7.99
N VAL A 370 1.56 10.18 -8.41
CA VAL A 370 0.13 10.49 -8.53
C VAL A 370 -0.69 9.58 -7.61
N ALA A 371 -1.94 9.95 -7.38
CA ALA A 371 -2.90 9.09 -6.69
C ALA A 371 -3.08 7.76 -7.44
N GLU A 372 -3.20 6.67 -6.70
CA GLU A 372 -3.60 5.39 -7.28
C GLU A 372 -5.00 5.49 -7.88
N PHE A 373 -5.21 4.82 -9.01
CA PHE A 373 -6.51 4.74 -9.69
C PHE A 373 -7.63 4.39 -8.69
N SER A 374 -8.59 5.30 -8.51
CA SER A 374 -9.66 5.17 -7.52
C SER A 374 -10.93 5.84 -8.04
N THR A 375 -12.07 5.17 -7.92
CA THR A 375 -13.36 5.60 -8.49
C THR A 375 -14.52 5.00 -7.71
N PHE A 376 -15.74 5.44 -7.97
CA PHE A 376 -16.95 4.71 -7.60
C PHE A 376 -17.00 3.36 -8.33
N GLU A 377 -17.67 2.37 -7.75
CA GLU A 377 -17.68 1.00 -8.30
C GLU A 377 -16.26 0.45 -8.55
N THR A 378 -15.29 0.87 -7.72
CA THR A 378 -13.85 0.63 -7.92
C THR A 378 -13.54 -0.82 -8.27
N ALA A 379 -14.11 -1.78 -7.55
CA ALA A 379 -13.84 -3.21 -7.78
C ALA A 379 -14.22 -3.64 -9.20
N ARG A 380 -15.38 -3.19 -9.70
CA ARG A 380 -15.90 -3.58 -11.03
C ARG A 380 -15.17 -2.87 -12.18
N VAL A 381 -14.88 -1.58 -12.01
CA VAL A 381 -14.13 -0.81 -13.02
C VAL A 381 -12.69 -1.34 -13.12
N ARG A 382 -12.04 -1.60 -11.97
CA ARG A 382 -10.70 -2.20 -11.89
C ARG A 382 -10.66 -3.59 -12.52
N GLU A 383 -11.64 -4.45 -12.25
CA GLU A 383 -11.74 -5.77 -12.86
C GLU A 383 -11.84 -5.68 -14.39
N GLY A 384 -12.67 -4.76 -14.91
CA GLY A 384 -12.77 -4.53 -16.34
C GLY A 384 -11.45 -4.14 -16.98
N LEU A 385 -10.70 -3.21 -16.36
CA LEU A 385 -9.37 -2.79 -16.80
C LEU A 385 -8.35 -3.94 -16.72
N ASN A 386 -8.33 -4.69 -15.60
CA ASN A 386 -7.44 -5.83 -15.43
C ASN A 386 -7.65 -6.90 -16.53
N ASN A 387 -8.92 -7.21 -16.82
CA ASN A 387 -9.28 -8.16 -17.87
C ASN A 387 -8.85 -7.68 -19.25
N ALA A 388 -8.99 -6.38 -19.55
CA ALA A 388 -8.52 -5.78 -20.79
C ALA A 388 -7.00 -5.89 -20.96
N ILE A 389 -6.24 -5.53 -19.91
CA ILE A 389 -4.78 -5.63 -19.90
C ILE A 389 -4.35 -7.08 -20.17
N GLN A 390 -4.92 -8.05 -19.46
CA GLN A 390 -4.58 -9.46 -19.61
C GLN A 390 -4.97 -10.00 -21.01
N ALA A 391 -6.12 -9.61 -21.54
CA ALA A 391 -6.55 -10.01 -22.86
C ALA A 391 -5.58 -9.51 -23.95
N ALA A 392 -5.11 -8.28 -23.81
CA ALA A 392 -4.10 -7.73 -24.70
C ALA A 392 -2.75 -8.44 -24.57
N LEU A 393 -2.20 -8.55 -23.34
CA LEU A 393 -0.89 -9.16 -23.11
C LEU A 393 -0.81 -10.64 -23.53
N THR A 394 -1.93 -11.37 -23.47
CA THR A 394 -2.03 -12.76 -23.94
C THR A 394 -2.34 -12.88 -25.43
N GLY A 395 -2.53 -11.75 -26.14
CA GLY A 395 -2.86 -11.73 -27.58
C GLY A 395 -4.30 -12.19 -27.90
N THR A 396 -5.17 -12.26 -26.90
CA THR A 396 -6.58 -12.66 -27.08
C THR A 396 -7.40 -11.56 -27.76
N LYS A 397 -7.04 -10.29 -27.51
CA LYS A 397 -7.61 -9.09 -28.14
C LYS A 397 -6.51 -8.09 -28.49
N SER A 398 -6.80 -7.15 -29.41
CA SER A 398 -5.97 -5.96 -29.57
C SER A 398 -6.05 -5.06 -28.33
N ALA A 399 -5.07 -4.20 -28.10
CA ALA A 399 -5.11 -3.22 -27.01
C ALA A 399 -6.31 -2.27 -27.16
N GLU A 400 -6.55 -1.79 -28.40
CA GLU A 400 -7.66 -0.91 -28.75
C GLU A 400 -9.03 -1.54 -28.42
N ASP A 401 -9.30 -2.77 -28.90
CA ASP A 401 -10.57 -3.46 -28.64
C ASP A 401 -10.76 -3.74 -27.14
N ALA A 402 -9.73 -4.21 -26.46
CA ALA A 402 -9.79 -4.57 -25.05
C ALA A 402 -10.06 -3.33 -24.16
N LEU A 403 -9.32 -2.25 -24.36
CA LEU A 403 -9.48 -1.00 -23.60
C LEU A 403 -10.78 -0.27 -23.98
N GLY A 404 -11.21 -0.30 -25.24
CA GLY A 404 -12.48 0.26 -25.69
C GLY A 404 -13.68 -0.44 -25.02
N GLU A 405 -13.66 -1.77 -24.88
CA GLU A 405 -14.69 -2.51 -24.14
C GLU A 405 -14.68 -2.16 -22.64
N ALA A 406 -13.50 -2.06 -22.02
CA ALA A 406 -13.34 -1.65 -20.62
C ALA A 406 -13.86 -0.22 -20.39
N GLN A 407 -13.54 0.71 -21.30
CA GLN A 407 -14.04 2.08 -21.28
C GLN A 407 -15.56 2.13 -21.35
N ALA A 408 -16.16 1.42 -22.31
CA ALA A 408 -17.61 1.37 -22.45
C ALA A 408 -18.29 0.76 -21.21
N ALA A 409 -17.66 -0.18 -20.53
CA ALA A 409 -18.17 -0.74 -19.27
C ALA A 409 -18.04 0.26 -18.13
N ALA A 410 -16.89 0.94 -17.98
CA ALA A 410 -16.66 1.95 -16.96
C ALA A 410 -17.65 3.12 -17.07
N VAL A 411 -17.87 3.66 -18.28
CA VAL A 411 -18.87 4.73 -18.54
C VAL A 411 -20.27 4.31 -18.09
N ARG A 412 -20.66 3.04 -18.29
CA ARG A 412 -21.97 2.56 -17.83
C ARG A 412 -22.07 2.50 -16.30
N LEU A 413 -21.00 2.05 -15.65
CA LEU A 413 -20.94 1.94 -14.19
C LEU A 413 -20.95 3.32 -13.50
N LEU A 414 -20.22 4.27 -14.07
CA LEU A 414 -20.04 5.60 -13.48
C LEU A 414 -21.15 6.59 -13.83
N ARG A 415 -22.12 6.21 -14.67
CA ARG A 415 -23.18 7.12 -15.13
C ARG A 415 -24.00 7.76 -14.02
N ASP A 416 -24.28 7.00 -12.96
CA ASP A 416 -25.16 7.43 -11.87
C ASP A 416 -24.45 8.36 -10.88
N TYR A 417 -23.12 8.55 -11.06
CA TYR A 417 -22.26 9.40 -10.22
C TYR A 417 -21.86 10.73 -10.91
N GLN A 418 -22.21 10.92 -12.20
CA GLN A 418 -21.86 12.09 -13.02
C GLN A 418 -22.90 13.21 -12.97
#